data_83e83cddb12a9206a58e7a8cecd31f05
#
_entry.id   83e83cddb12a9206a58e7a8cecd31f05
#
_cell.length_a   1.000
_cell.length_b   1.000
_cell.length_c   1.000
_cell.angle_alpha   90.00
_cell.angle_beta   90.00
_cell.angle_gamma   90.00
#
_symmetry.space_group_name_H-M   'P 1'
#
loop_
_entity.id
_entity.type
_entity.pdbx_description
1 polymer ?
#
loop_
_entity_poly.entity_id
_entity_poly.type
_entity_poly.pdbx_seq_one_letter_code
_entity_poly.pdbx_strand_id
1 'polypeptide(L)'
;MTTKHANIRKRPAAEQNRPPVRPSAKAVATRAALIELAAEMFATNGYLQTSIRDIAREASLTTGAIYGHFRNKAELLAEAICSRTETDLESIPETSDHQPQHVDVLKRAAFRFAERRQLRSLILQGAAAAITDNETRDRLRDEQLSHLQDWVDRYEANHEQLGIDPSVDIRDAVLFTWAAEVGLGVLEALGIEPRSKKSWADMAARFGQSLTLPPLD
;
A
#
# COMPACT_ATOMS: atom_id res chain seq x y z
N MET A 1 -21.74 20.51 -55.81
CA MET A 1 -21.74 19.86 -54.47
C MET A 1 -20.75 18.71 -54.55
N THR A 2 -19.55 18.91 -54.01
CA THR A 2 -18.43 17.96 -54.16
C THR A 2 -18.04 17.48 -52.78
N THR A 3 -18.39 16.23 -52.47
CA THR A 3 -18.14 15.59 -51.17
C THR A 3 -16.68 15.13 -51.07
N LYS A 4 -15.88 15.76 -50.18
CA LYS A 4 -14.50 15.34 -49.87
C LYS A 4 -14.54 14.09 -48.99
N HIS A 5 -14.11 12.95 -49.53
CA HIS A 5 -13.85 11.75 -48.74
C HIS A 5 -12.55 11.93 -47.96
N ALA A 6 -12.65 11.87 -46.62
CA ALA A 6 -11.51 11.82 -45.71
C ALA A 6 -10.84 10.44 -45.78
N ASN A 7 -9.60 10.41 -46.21
CA ASN A 7 -8.78 9.22 -46.34
C ASN A 7 -8.21 8.84 -44.93
N ILE A 8 -8.90 7.91 -44.25
CA ILE A 8 -8.43 7.35 -42.96
C ILE A 8 -7.33 6.35 -43.32
N ARG A 9 -6.07 6.75 -43.15
CA ARG A 9 -4.92 5.85 -43.24
C ARG A 9 -5.00 4.80 -42.13
N LYS A 10 -5.33 3.56 -42.47
CA LYS A 10 -5.23 2.39 -41.60
C LYS A 10 -3.76 2.19 -41.24
N ARG A 11 -3.41 2.20 -39.94
CA ARG A 11 -2.10 1.77 -39.44
C ARG A 11 -1.85 0.32 -39.87
N PRO A 12 -0.61 -0.04 -40.26
CA PRO A 12 -0.31 -1.42 -40.68
C PRO A 12 -0.39 -2.36 -39.45
N ALA A 13 -1.01 -3.52 -39.68
CA ALA A 13 -1.27 -4.55 -38.65
C ALA A 13 0.00 -5.19 -38.02
N ALA A 14 1.18 -4.87 -38.53
CA ALA A 14 2.46 -5.40 -38.05
C ALA A 14 2.95 -4.78 -36.71
N GLU A 15 2.32 -3.68 -36.23
CA GLU A 15 2.72 -3.00 -35.01
C GLU A 15 1.99 -3.51 -33.73
N GLN A 16 0.98 -4.35 -33.90
CA GLN A 16 0.10 -4.82 -32.81
C GLN A 16 0.60 -6.11 -32.13
N ASN A 17 1.67 -6.73 -32.58
CA ASN A 17 2.12 -8.04 -32.08
C ASN A 17 3.58 -8.05 -31.59
N ARG A 18 4.06 -6.94 -31.02
CA ARG A 18 5.36 -6.92 -30.39
C ARG A 18 5.18 -7.41 -28.94
N PRO A 19 5.82 -8.52 -28.54
CA PRO A 19 5.74 -8.96 -27.14
C PRO A 19 6.24 -7.82 -26.23
N PRO A 20 5.65 -7.65 -25.02
CA PRO A 20 6.09 -6.63 -24.08
C PRO A 20 7.59 -6.81 -23.79
N VAL A 21 8.37 -5.79 -24.06
CA VAL A 21 9.82 -5.79 -23.79
C VAL A 21 9.99 -5.85 -22.29
N ARG A 22 10.54 -6.94 -21.76
CA ARG A 22 10.87 -7.04 -20.34
C ARG A 22 11.83 -5.89 -19.98
N PRO A 23 11.53 -5.12 -18.92
CA PRO A 23 12.41 -4.04 -18.48
C PRO A 23 13.80 -4.60 -18.15
N SER A 24 14.85 -3.87 -18.48
CA SER A 24 16.21 -4.27 -18.15
C SER A 24 16.41 -4.27 -16.62
N ALA A 25 17.34 -5.08 -16.11
CA ALA A 25 17.69 -5.10 -14.68
C ALA A 25 18.03 -3.68 -14.15
N LYS A 26 18.69 -2.86 -14.97
CA LYS A 26 18.97 -1.46 -14.64
C LYS A 26 17.69 -0.61 -14.50
N ALA A 27 16.71 -0.81 -15.39
CA ALA A 27 15.44 -0.07 -15.32
C ALA A 27 14.64 -0.46 -14.06
N VAL A 28 14.63 -1.76 -13.69
CA VAL A 28 14.01 -2.25 -12.46
C VAL A 28 14.68 -1.62 -11.23
N ALA A 29 16.01 -1.65 -11.16
CA ALA A 29 16.75 -1.07 -10.04
C ALA A 29 16.53 0.45 -9.93
N THR A 30 16.49 1.17 -11.05
CA THR A 30 16.22 2.63 -11.05
C THR A 30 14.80 2.91 -10.55
N ARG A 31 13.81 2.11 -10.99
CA ARG A 31 12.43 2.27 -10.53
C ARG A 31 12.31 2.06 -9.02
N ALA A 32 12.93 1.02 -8.49
CA ALA A 32 12.93 0.75 -7.05
C ALA A 32 13.59 1.90 -6.25
N ALA A 33 14.76 2.39 -6.70
CA ALA A 33 15.44 3.52 -6.05
C ALA A 33 14.59 4.81 -6.06
N LEU A 34 13.85 5.07 -7.15
CA LEU A 34 12.94 6.21 -7.23
C LEU A 34 11.74 6.09 -6.27
N ILE A 35 11.21 4.89 -6.08
CA ILE A 35 10.13 4.62 -5.12
C ILE A 35 10.60 4.91 -3.69
N GLU A 36 11.77 4.40 -3.30
CA GLU A 36 12.35 4.63 -1.98
C GLU A 36 12.62 6.10 -1.71
N LEU A 37 13.26 6.79 -2.66
CA LEU A 37 13.53 8.23 -2.55
C LEU A 37 12.25 9.04 -2.45
N ALA A 38 11.25 8.72 -3.26
CA ALA A 38 9.96 9.41 -3.22
C ALA A 38 9.24 9.19 -1.88
N ALA A 39 9.27 7.96 -1.34
CA ALA A 39 8.69 7.65 -0.03
C ALA A 39 9.32 8.51 1.07
N GLU A 40 10.65 8.65 1.09
CA GLU A 40 11.36 9.50 2.05
C GLU A 40 11.02 10.99 1.87
N MET A 41 11.03 11.49 0.62
CA MET A 41 10.73 12.89 0.34
C MET A 41 9.28 13.26 0.67
N PHE A 42 8.32 12.39 0.34
CA PHE A 42 6.91 12.61 0.68
C PHE A 42 6.70 12.57 2.19
N ALA A 43 7.34 11.64 2.90
CA ALA A 43 7.22 11.56 4.36
C ALA A 43 7.84 12.79 5.08
N THR A 44 8.95 13.32 4.56
CA THR A 44 9.70 14.42 5.20
C THR A 44 9.15 15.79 4.80
N ASN A 45 8.94 16.01 3.51
CA ASN A 45 8.59 17.32 2.96
C ASN A 45 7.08 17.50 2.72
N GLY A 46 6.33 16.39 2.71
CA GLY A 46 4.92 16.36 2.36
C GLY A 46 4.69 16.08 0.87
N TYR A 47 3.64 15.31 0.58
CA TYR A 47 3.27 14.96 -0.80
C TYR A 47 2.96 16.20 -1.66
N LEU A 48 2.15 17.14 -1.14
CA LEU A 48 1.75 18.33 -1.91
C LEU A 48 2.93 19.24 -2.21
N GLN A 49 3.89 19.37 -1.30
CA GLN A 49 5.06 20.24 -1.41
C GLN A 49 6.19 19.64 -2.24
N THR A 50 6.23 18.33 -2.42
CA THR A 50 7.26 17.65 -3.22
C THR A 50 6.82 17.56 -4.68
N SER A 51 7.61 18.10 -5.60
CA SER A 51 7.36 18.00 -7.04
C SER A 51 8.18 16.87 -7.69
N ILE A 52 7.73 16.38 -8.85
CA ILE A 52 8.55 15.44 -9.67
C ILE A 52 9.92 16.02 -10.02
N ARG A 53 10.02 17.37 -10.17
CA ARG A 53 11.29 18.04 -10.43
C ARG A 53 12.24 17.94 -9.23
N ASP A 54 11.71 18.02 -8.01
CA ASP A 54 12.53 17.89 -6.79
C ASP A 54 13.07 16.48 -6.65
N ILE A 55 12.22 15.47 -6.90
CA ILE A 55 12.63 14.06 -6.90
C ILE A 55 13.68 13.80 -7.98
N ALA A 56 13.50 14.35 -9.20
CA ALA A 56 14.45 14.21 -10.28
C ALA A 56 15.81 14.80 -9.92
N ARG A 57 15.82 15.99 -9.31
CA ARG A 57 17.04 16.66 -8.86
C ARG A 57 17.77 15.83 -7.81
N GLU A 58 17.05 15.31 -6.80
CA GLU A 58 17.64 14.50 -5.74
C GLU A 58 18.19 13.17 -6.28
N ALA A 59 17.47 12.54 -7.22
CA ALA A 59 17.90 11.33 -7.89
C ALA A 59 19.02 11.54 -8.93
N SER A 60 19.46 12.78 -9.18
CA SER A 60 20.38 13.13 -10.28
C SER A 60 19.89 12.67 -11.66
N LEU A 61 18.58 12.75 -11.89
CA LEU A 61 17.91 12.37 -13.12
C LEU A 61 17.18 13.56 -13.75
N THR A 62 16.69 13.37 -14.97
CA THR A 62 15.76 14.32 -15.60
C THR A 62 14.33 13.98 -15.24
N THR A 63 13.42 14.96 -15.26
CA THR A 63 11.98 14.71 -15.09
C THR A 63 11.44 13.75 -16.15
N GLY A 64 11.98 13.81 -17.38
CA GLY A 64 11.63 12.86 -18.44
C GLY A 64 12.01 11.42 -18.12
N ALA A 65 13.12 11.21 -17.40
CA ALA A 65 13.52 9.88 -16.94
C ALA A 65 12.52 9.32 -15.91
N ILE A 66 12.02 10.15 -14.99
CA ILE A 66 10.98 9.74 -14.05
C ILE A 66 9.67 9.39 -14.77
N TYR A 67 9.24 10.22 -15.72
CA TYR A 67 8.04 9.94 -16.52
C TYR A 67 8.19 8.70 -17.45
N GLY A 68 9.41 8.21 -17.66
CA GLY A 68 9.67 6.91 -18.28
C GLY A 68 9.34 5.72 -17.37
N HIS A 69 9.24 5.92 -16.06
CA HIS A 69 8.93 4.90 -15.06
C HIS A 69 7.53 5.05 -14.45
N PHE A 70 7.04 6.28 -14.31
CA PHE A 70 5.76 6.61 -13.65
C PHE A 70 4.99 7.62 -14.50
N ARG A 71 3.69 7.42 -14.68
CA ARG A 71 2.83 8.31 -15.47
C ARG A 71 2.68 9.69 -14.83
N ASN A 72 2.60 9.71 -13.50
CA ASN A 72 2.39 10.92 -12.72
C ASN A 72 2.90 10.75 -11.28
N LYS A 73 2.79 11.82 -10.49
CA LYS A 73 3.18 11.82 -9.08
C LYS A 73 2.29 10.94 -8.21
N ALA A 74 1.01 10.77 -8.56
CA ALA A 74 0.09 9.92 -7.83
C ALA A 74 0.45 8.43 -7.95
N GLU A 75 0.87 7.99 -9.15
CA GLU A 75 1.36 6.63 -9.33
C GLU A 75 2.62 6.38 -8.48
N LEU A 76 3.54 7.33 -8.44
CA LEU A 76 4.75 7.21 -7.62
C LEU A 76 4.42 7.16 -6.12
N LEU A 77 3.40 7.92 -5.65
CA LEU A 77 2.93 7.85 -4.27
C LEU A 77 2.31 6.48 -3.96
N ALA A 78 1.45 5.97 -4.86
CA ALA A 78 0.82 4.66 -4.69
C ALA A 78 1.88 3.55 -4.55
N GLU A 79 2.88 3.55 -5.43
CA GLU A 79 4.00 2.61 -5.37
C GLU A 79 4.84 2.77 -4.08
N ALA A 80 5.03 4.01 -3.61
CA ALA A 80 5.73 4.26 -2.35
C ALA A 80 4.96 3.71 -1.13
N ILE A 81 3.64 3.79 -1.15
CA ILE A 81 2.78 3.16 -0.12
C ILE A 81 2.88 1.64 -0.23
N CYS A 82 2.74 1.08 -1.43
CA CYS A 82 2.82 -0.36 -1.69
C CYS A 82 4.13 -0.96 -1.18
N SER A 83 5.27 -0.37 -1.54
CA SER A 83 6.60 -0.88 -1.15
C SER A 83 6.77 -0.96 0.37
N ARG A 84 6.11 -0.09 1.13
CA ARG A 84 6.13 -0.12 2.61
C ARG A 84 5.14 -1.13 3.19
N THR A 85 4.06 -1.43 2.47
CA THR A 85 3.04 -2.39 2.90
C THR A 85 3.48 -3.84 2.66
N GLU A 86 4.13 -4.14 1.54
CA GLU A 86 4.63 -5.47 1.18
C GLU A 86 5.59 -6.03 2.24
N THR A 87 6.46 -5.19 2.80
CA THR A 87 7.38 -5.57 3.88
C THR A 87 6.64 -6.10 5.13
N ASP A 88 5.40 -5.69 5.34
CA ASP A 88 4.59 -6.15 6.46
C ASP A 88 3.91 -7.50 6.20
N LEU A 89 3.50 -7.76 4.95
CA LEU A 89 2.91 -9.04 4.55
C LEU A 89 3.91 -10.20 4.68
N GLU A 90 5.18 -9.97 4.34
CA GLU A 90 6.26 -10.97 4.48
C GLU A 90 6.55 -11.32 5.95
N SER A 91 6.15 -10.47 6.89
CA SER A 91 6.37 -10.71 8.33
C SER A 91 5.42 -11.75 8.95
N ILE A 92 4.42 -12.22 8.22
CA ILE A 92 3.56 -13.34 8.65
C ILE A 92 4.28 -14.63 8.22
N PRO A 93 4.78 -15.47 9.16
CA PRO A 93 5.47 -16.70 8.81
C PRO A 93 4.52 -17.62 8.01
N GLU A 94 4.95 -18.07 6.86
CA GLU A 94 4.19 -19.03 6.06
C GLU A 94 4.12 -20.42 6.73
N THR A 95 5.11 -20.74 7.58
CA THR A 95 5.13 -21.99 8.36
C THR A 95 6.03 -21.83 9.59
N SER A 96 5.50 -22.03 10.78
CA SER A 96 6.30 -22.34 11.98
C SER A 96 5.67 -23.57 12.66
N ASP A 97 6.47 -24.38 13.37
CA ASP A 97 6.02 -25.54 14.16
C ASP A 97 4.97 -25.15 15.22
N HIS A 98 4.86 -23.85 15.52
CA HIS A 98 3.78 -23.24 16.28
C HIS A 98 3.08 -22.26 15.34
N GLN A 99 1.93 -22.66 14.80
CA GLN A 99 1.11 -21.81 13.94
C GLN A 99 0.66 -20.57 14.74
N PRO A 100 0.94 -19.35 14.26
CA PRO A 100 0.54 -18.15 14.97
C PRO A 100 -0.99 -18.05 14.93
N GLN A 101 -1.61 -17.94 16.11
CA GLN A 101 -3.02 -17.57 16.18
C GLN A 101 -3.21 -16.12 15.71
N HIS A 102 -4.42 -15.78 15.28
CA HIS A 102 -4.77 -14.41 14.86
C HIS A 102 -4.34 -13.35 15.88
N VAL A 103 -4.48 -13.66 17.16
CA VAL A 103 -4.01 -12.82 18.28
C VAL A 103 -2.52 -12.45 18.17
N ASP A 104 -1.67 -13.43 17.81
CA ASP A 104 -0.23 -13.20 17.70
C ASP A 104 0.13 -12.36 16.48
N VAL A 105 -0.64 -12.50 15.40
CA VAL A 105 -0.47 -11.67 14.18
C VAL A 105 -0.77 -10.21 14.51
N LEU A 106 -1.93 -9.92 15.11
CA LEU A 106 -2.32 -8.57 15.47
C LEU A 106 -1.40 -7.97 16.54
N LYS A 107 -1.00 -8.75 17.53
CA LYS A 107 -0.07 -8.30 18.58
C LYS A 107 1.28 -7.90 18.00
N ARG A 108 1.84 -8.68 17.08
CA ARG A 108 3.11 -8.37 16.40
C ARG A 108 2.99 -7.12 15.53
N ALA A 109 1.94 -7.04 14.72
CA ALA A 109 1.68 -5.86 13.90
C ALA A 109 1.57 -4.59 14.76
N ALA A 110 0.80 -4.65 15.85
CA ALA A 110 0.64 -3.54 16.76
C ALA A 110 1.92 -3.20 17.54
N PHE A 111 2.77 -4.18 17.85
CA PHE A 111 4.06 -3.92 18.51
C PHE A 111 5.03 -3.13 17.62
N ARG A 112 4.93 -3.33 16.30
CA ARG A 112 5.75 -2.62 15.30
C ARG A 112 5.17 -1.27 14.88
N PHE A 113 4.13 -0.75 15.56
CA PHE A 113 3.44 0.46 15.13
C PHE A 113 4.37 1.68 14.91
N ALA A 114 5.41 1.82 15.72
CA ALA A 114 6.36 2.94 15.58
C ALA A 114 7.20 2.86 14.30
N GLU A 115 7.49 1.64 13.82
CA GLU A 115 8.22 1.39 12.58
C GLU A 115 7.37 1.75 11.35
N ARG A 116 6.04 1.67 11.47
CA ARG A 116 5.06 1.94 10.42
C ARG A 116 4.60 3.41 10.35
N ARG A 117 5.18 4.29 11.16
CA ARG A 117 4.82 5.72 11.21
C ARG A 117 4.95 6.38 9.82
N GLN A 118 6.01 6.06 9.07
CA GLN A 118 6.22 6.60 7.73
C GLN A 118 5.12 6.15 6.77
N LEU A 119 4.75 4.87 6.79
CA LEU A 119 3.65 4.34 5.98
C LEU A 119 2.33 5.05 6.30
N ARG A 120 1.96 5.17 7.58
CA ARG A 120 0.74 5.87 7.98
C ARG A 120 0.74 7.33 7.52
N SER A 121 1.87 8.02 7.63
CA SER A 121 2.02 9.39 7.13
C SER A 121 1.78 9.47 5.62
N LEU A 122 2.33 8.55 4.82
CA LEU A 122 2.12 8.49 3.37
C LEU A 122 0.65 8.24 3.02
N ILE A 123 0.00 7.29 3.71
CA ILE A 123 -1.43 7.00 3.51
C ILE A 123 -2.28 8.23 3.79
N LEU A 124 -2.05 8.94 4.90
CA LEU A 124 -2.79 10.15 5.26
C LEU A 124 -2.62 11.27 4.23
N GLN A 125 -1.39 11.49 3.76
CA GLN A 125 -1.11 12.50 2.73
C GLN A 125 -1.76 12.13 1.40
N GLY A 126 -1.75 10.86 1.04
CA GLY A 126 -2.45 10.34 -0.13
C GLY A 126 -3.97 10.52 -0.01
N ALA A 127 -4.54 10.18 1.14
CA ALA A 127 -5.97 10.36 1.41
C ALA A 127 -6.38 11.85 1.35
N ALA A 128 -5.58 12.74 1.93
CA ALA A 128 -5.82 14.19 1.87
C ALA A 128 -5.76 14.72 0.43
N ALA A 129 -4.81 14.27 -0.39
CA ALA A 129 -4.72 14.64 -1.80
C ALA A 129 -5.92 14.09 -2.60
N ALA A 130 -6.37 12.87 -2.32
CA ALA A 130 -7.49 12.21 -2.97
C ALA A 130 -8.84 12.92 -2.76
N ILE A 131 -8.98 13.75 -1.72
CA ILE A 131 -10.20 14.54 -1.48
C ILE A 131 -10.43 15.56 -2.61
N THR A 132 -9.36 16.12 -3.15
CA THR A 132 -9.44 17.21 -4.14
C THR A 132 -8.98 16.81 -5.55
N ASP A 133 -8.32 15.68 -5.69
CA ASP A 133 -7.78 15.17 -6.95
C ASP A 133 -8.31 13.76 -7.25
N ASN A 134 -9.18 13.69 -8.25
CA ASN A 134 -9.83 12.45 -8.67
C ASN A 134 -8.83 11.42 -9.23
N GLU A 135 -7.78 11.86 -9.94
CA GLU A 135 -6.77 10.97 -10.49
C GLU A 135 -5.98 10.28 -9.37
N THR A 136 -5.54 11.05 -8.38
CA THR A 136 -4.89 10.52 -7.17
C THR A 136 -5.82 9.56 -6.43
N ARG A 137 -7.10 9.93 -6.26
CA ARG A 137 -8.08 9.08 -5.59
C ARG A 137 -8.28 7.74 -6.29
N ASP A 138 -8.50 7.76 -7.60
CA ASP A 138 -8.78 6.55 -8.35
C ASP A 138 -7.57 5.63 -8.36
N ARG A 139 -6.36 6.17 -8.49
CA ARG A 139 -5.12 5.38 -8.44
C ARG A 139 -4.89 4.76 -7.06
N LEU A 140 -4.99 5.55 -5.98
CA LEU A 140 -4.82 5.04 -4.62
C LEU A 140 -5.89 4.01 -4.26
N ARG A 141 -7.14 4.25 -4.66
CA ARG A 141 -8.22 3.30 -4.41
C ARG A 141 -7.94 1.95 -5.04
N ASP A 142 -7.54 1.91 -6.30
CA ASP A 142 -7.30 0.67 -7.03
C ASP A 142 -6.16 -0.13 -6.37
N GLU A 143 -5.06 0.53 -6.00
CA GLU A 143 -3.95 -0.10 -5.27
C GLU A 143 -4.37 -0.59 -3.88
N GLN A 144 -5.08 0.25 -3.12
CA GLN A 144 -5.51 -0.12 -1.76
C GLN A 144 -6.55 -1.24 -1.75
N LEU A 145 -7.42 -1.31 -2.78
CA LEU A 145 -8.36 -2.43 -2.93
C LEU A 145 -7.63 -3.74 -3.26
N SER A 146 -6.57 -3.69 -4.08
CA SER A 146 -5.72 -4.85 -4.34
C SER A 146 -5.10 -5.37 -3.05
N HIS A 147 -4.47 -4.49 -2.26
CA HIS A 147 -3.90 -4.87 -0.97
C HIS A 147 -4.91 -5.42 0.02
N LEU A 148 -6.09 -4.79 0.10
CA LEU A 148 -7.17 -5.30 0.95
C LEU A 148 -7.54 -6.74 0.55
N GLN A 149 -7.65 -7.00 -0.76
CA GLN A 149 -7.98 -8.34 -1.25
C GLN A 149 -6.88 -9.35 -0.94
N ASP A 150 -5.59 -8.99 -1.11
CA ASP A 150 -4.46 -9.85 -0.78
C ASP A 150 -4.47 -10.27 0.71
N TRP A 151 -4.82 -9.33 1.60
CA TRP A 151 -4.98 -9.63 3.02
C TRP A 151 -6.18 -10.56 3.28
N VAL A 152 -7.34 -10.27 2.67
CA VAL A 152 -8.55 -11.09 2.80
C VAL A 152 -8.27 -12.52 2.34
N ASP A 153 -7.70 -12.69 1.14
CA ASP A 153 -7.38 -14.00 0.58
C ASP A 153 -6.44 -14.80 1.49
N ARG A 154 -5.43 -14.13 2.07
CA ARG A 154 -4.49 -14.76 3.00
C ARG A 154 -5.17 -15.18 4.31
N TYR A 155 -6.03 -14.37 4.86
CA TYR A 155 -6.78 -14.71 6.07
C TYR A 155 -7.80 -15.82 5.81
N GLU A 156 -8.51 -15.78 4.69
CA GLU A 156 -9.45 -16.83 4.29
C GLU A 156 -8.74 -18.19 4.08
N ALA A 157 -7.58 -18.17 3.41
CA ALA A 157 -6.78 -19.39 3.19
C ALA A 157 -6.26 -20.02 4.50
N ASN A 158 -6.17 -19.26 5.59
CA ASN A 158 -5.60 -19.69 6.86
C ASN A 158 -6.57 -19.57 8.04
N HIS A 159 -7.88 -19.33 7.81
CA HIS A 159 -8.82 -18.97 8.86
C HIS A 159 -8.94 -20.03 9.97
N GLU A 160 -8.93 -21.31 9.63
CA GLU A 160 -8.96 -22.42 10.60
C GLU A 160 -7.70 -22.43 11.47
N GLN A 161 -6.53 -22.25 10.84
CA GLN A 161 -5.22 -22.24 11.54
C GLN A 161 -5.08 -21.03 12.46
N LEU A 162 -5.66 -19.90 12.05
CA LEU A 162 -5.68 -18.68 12.84
C LEU A 162 -6.71 -18.71 13.98
N GLY A 163 -7.57 -19.74 14.00
CA GLY A 163 -8.62 -19.91 15.02
C GLY A 163 -9.70 -18.84 14.94
N ILE A 164 -9.94 -18.25 13.77
CA ILE A 164 -10.97 -17.21 13.60
C ILE A 164 -12.36 -17.85 13.63
N ASP A 165 -13.30 -17.22 14.34
CA ASP A 165 -14.69 -17.64 14.37
C ASP A 165 -15.29 -17.60 12.96
N PRO A 166 -15.86 -18.70 12.43
CA PRO A 166 -16.46 -18.74 11.09
C PRO A 166 -17.61 -17.74 10.86
N SER A 167 -18.19 -17.18 11.92
CA SER A 167 -19.22 -16.14 11.82
C SER A 167 -18.65 -14.73 11.54
N VAL A 168 -17.33 -14.56 11.66
CA VAL A 168 -16.66 -13.28 11.41
C VAL A 168 -16.49 -13.08 9.91
N ASP A 169 -16.98 -11.96 9.39
CA ASP A 169 -16.66 -11.52 8.04
C ASP A 169 -15.19 -11.07 8.00
N ILE A 170 -14.36 -11.85 7.30
CA ILE A 170 -12.91 -11.62 7.22
C ILE A 170 -12.61 -10.25 6.59
N ARG A 171 -13.35 -9.88 5.55
CA ARG A 171 -13.14 -8.60 4.87
C ARG A 171 -13.40 -7.42 5.82
N ASP A 172 -14.47 -7.47 6.58
CA ASP A 172 -14.80 -6.42 7.55
C ASP A 172 -13.81 -6.39 8.71
N ALA A 173 -13.32 -7.54 9.18
CA ALA A 173 -12.30 -7.62 10.22
C ALA A 173 -10.96 -7.00 9.74
N VAL A 174 -10.52 -7.30 8.52
CA VAL A 174 -9.33 -6.70 7.91
C VAL A 174 -9.51 -5.20 7.74
N LEU A 175 -10.67 -4.76 7.21
CA LEU A 175 -10.97 -3.34 7.02
C LEU A 175 -10.98 -2.58 8.35
N PHE A 176 -11.56 -3.17 9.42
CA PHE A 176 -11.58 -2.57 10.75
C PHE A 176 -10.16 -2.41 11.32
N THR A 177 -9.32 -3.43 11.18
CA THR A 177 -7.93 -3.39 11.64
C THR A 177 -7.14 -2.30 10.88
N TRP A 178 -7.34 -2.22 9.58
CA TRP A 178 -6.71 -1.18 8.76
C TRP A 178 -7.21 0.22 9.11
N ALA A 179 -8.52 0.39 9.32
CA ALA A 179 -9.08 1.68 9.77
C ALA A 179 -8.51 2.13 11.12
N ALA A 180 -8.28 1.18 12.05
CA ALA A 180 -7.62 1.47 13.33
C ALA A 180 -6.18 1.97 13.14
N GLU A 181 -5.44 1.40 12.20
CA GLU A 181 -4.07 1.84 11.87
C GLU A 181 -4.05 3.23 11.23
N VAL A 182 -4.92 3.49 10.26
CA VAL A 182 -5.06 4.82 9.63
C VAL A 182 -5.50 5.85 10.67
N GLY A 183 -6.45 5.50 11.53
CA GLY A 183 -6.89 6.34 12.65
C GLY A 183 -5.75 6.67 13.62
N LEU A 184 -4.88 5.70 13.92
CA LEU A 184 -3.67 5.95 14.72
C LEU A 184 -2.75 6.97 14.01
N GLY A 185 -2.59 6.89 12.70
CA GLY A 185 -1.82 7.86 11.92
C GLY A 185 -2.37 9.29 12.03
N VAL A 186 -3.70 9.46 12.05
CA VAL A 186 -4.33 10.76 12.31
C VAL A 186 -3.98 11.27 13.70
N LEU A 187 -4.08 10.41 14.72
CA LEU A 187 -3.75 10.78 16.11
C LEU A 187 -2.26 11.13 16.27
N GLU A 188 -1.37 10.36 15.66
CA GLU A 188 0.07 10.67 15.67
C GLU A 188 0.40 12.01 15.02
N ALA A 189 -0.28 12.37 13.93
CA ALA A 189 -0.11 13.67 13.27
C ALA A 189 -0.54 14.84 14.19
N LEU A 190 -1.41 14.59 15.16
CA LEU A 190 -1.85 15.53 16.19
C LEU A 190 -1.00 15.46 17.48
N GLY A 191 0.06 14.64 17.51
CA GLY A 191 0.88 14.43 18.71
C GLY A 191 0.23 13.53 19.77
N ILE A 192 -0.82 12.79 19.42
CA ILE A 192 -1.53 11.86 20.31
C ILE A 192 -1.03 10.45 20.02
N GLU A 193 -0.34 9.87 20.98
CA GLU A 193 0.29 8.54 20.83
C GLU A 193 -0.21 7.55 21.88
N PRO A 194 -0.15 6.23 21.61
CA PRO A 194 -0.38 5.21 22.63
C PRO A 194 0.58 5.38 23.80
N ARG A 195 0.12 5.08 25.02
CA ARG A 195 0.93 5.19 26.23
C ARG A 195 2.27 4.42 26.12
N SER A 196 2.27 3.27 25.48
CA SER A 196 3.47 2.48 25.18
C SER A 196 3.20 1.48 24.07
N LYS A 197 4.26 0.97 23.42
CA LYS A 197 4.17 -0.12 22.43
C LYS A 197 3.46 -1.34 23.04
N LYS A 198 3.80 -1.68 24.28
CA LYS A 198 3.22 -2.84 24.97
C LYS A 198 1.72 -2.68 25.19
N SER A 199 1.26 -1.54 25.73
CA SER A 199 -0.17 -1.32 25.97
C SER A 199 -0.98 -1.34 24.68
N TRP A 200 -0.44 -0.82 23.57
CA TRP A 200 -1.06 -0.86 22.27
C TRP A 200 -1.17 -2.30 21.72
N ALA A 201 -0.06 -3.06 21.81
CA ALA A 201 -0.04 -4.46 21.38
C ALA A 201 -0.98 -5.35 22.24
N ASP A 202 -1.07 -5.09 23.55
CA ASP A 202 -2.00 -5.82 24.42
C ASP A 202 -3.47 -5.51 24.07
N MET A 203 -3.78 -4.28 23.66
CA MET A 203 -5.13 -3.93 23.14
C MET A 203 -5.44 -4.63 21.83
N ALA A 204 -4.51 -4.63 20.88
CA ALA A 204 -4.67 -5.33 19.61
C ALA A 204 -4.86 -6.84 19.81
N ALA A 205 -4.11 -7.45 20.75
CA ALA A 205 -4.28 -8.85 21.11
C ALA A 205 -5.67 -9.15 21.67
N ARG A 206 -6.21 -8.28 22.53
CA ARG A 206 -7.59 -8.42 23.09
C ARG A 206 -8.64 -8.30 21.98
N PHE A 207 -8.45 -7.39 21.04
CA PHE A 207 -9.31 -7.30 19.86
C PHE A 207 -9.23 -8.59 19.03
N GLY A 208 -8.02 -9.08 18.75
CA GLY A 208 -7.83 -10.36 18.06
C GLY A 208 -8.54 -11.52 18.75
N GLN A 209 -8.46 -11.61 20.09
CA GLN A 209 -9.17 -12.64 20.86
C GLN A 209 -10.68 -12.57 20.68
N SER A 210 -11.26 -11.39 20.52
CA SER A 210 -12.72 -11.25 20.32
C SER A 210 -13.20 -11.79 18.97
N LEU A 211 -12.28 -12.02 18.05
CA LEU A 211 -12.57 -12.58 16.71
C LEU A 211 -12.25 -14.09 16.62
N THR A 212 -11.74 -14.70 17.69
CA THR A 212 -11.41 -16.12 17.71
C THR A 212 -12.47 -16.92 18.46
N LEU A 213 -12.60 -18.20 18.10
CA LEU A 213 -13.41 -19.15 18.88
C LEU A 213 -12.87 -19.23 20.32
N PRO A 214 -13.74 -19.39 21.33
CA PRO A 214 -13.28 -19.69 22.67
C PRO A 214 -12.49 -21.02 22.66
N PRO A 215 -11.47 -21.18 23.54
CA PRO A 215 -10.77 -22.45 23.64
C PRO A 215 -11.79 -23.57 23.92
N LEU A 216 -11.64 -24.70 23.24
CA LEU A 216 -12.41 -25.90 23.51
C LEU A 216 -12.05 -26.36 24.91
N ASP A 217 -13.06 -26.49 25.80
CA ASP A 217 -12.91 -27.01 27.17
C ASP A 217 -12.46 -28.49 27.17
#